data_79961039351c2b55ff721cd265717e9b
#
_entry.id   79961039351c2b55ff721cd265717e9b
#
_cell.length_a   1.000
_cell.length_b   1.000
_cell.length_c   1.000
_cell.angle_alpha   90.00
_cell.angle_beta   90.00
_cell.angle_gamma   90.00
#
_symmetry.space_group_name_H-M   'P 1'
#
loop_
_entity.id
_entity.type
_entity.pdbx_description
1 polymer ?
#
loop_
_entity_poly.entity_id
_entity_poly.type
_entity_poly.pdbx_seq_one_letter_code
_entity_poly.pdbx_strand_id
1 'polypeptide(L)'
;MKANVYTDKSLERYAGRFVWLSLNTEAPESAPFLKRYPIPALPTLLVLDAKADSVTLRYLGGANVAQIRTMLDDAEQKHRSRMTATADKLLIEADALAAEGKHAEAAKKYEAAISSAPGRWKRFGRTSESLLFSLSMAYENEQCATRALALYPKVKGTIASANVAATGLSCAIALDKENARRPMFMSALEKATREVFDNPRLTSALSGDDRSGLYIALIEARDAAGDEEGTVALRSQWVAFLEEAAASAKTAEQRAVFDSHRVSAYVEVGTPEKALPMLERSERDFPDDYNPPARLAYIYKEMKEYDKALAASDRALAKVYGPRKLAVLSVRADIYTAKGDAKAARDTIAQAIEYAKTLPEGQRSDRRIAAMEKRLAGMQ
;
A
#
# COMPACT_ATOMS: atom_id res chain seq x y z
N MET A 1 -5.11 -6.73 -8.65
CA MET A 1 -6.44 -6.40 -9.23
C MET A 1 -6.58 -6.83 -10.69
N LYS A 2 -5.62 -6.54 -11.60
CA LYS A 2 -5.73 -6.95 -13.02
C LYS A 2 -5.98 -8.46 -13.18
N ALA A 3 -5.26 -9.29 -12.45
CA ALA A 3 -5.33 -10.75 -12.58
C ALA A 3 -6.57 -11.41 -11.95
N ASN A 4 -7.20 -10.77 -10.95
CA ASN A 4 -8.19 -11.45 -10.11
C ASN A 4 -9.54 -10.71 -10.03
N VAL A 5 -9.59 -9.42 -10.34
CA VAL A 5 -10.79 -8.60 -10.12
C VAL A 5 -11.36 -8.09 -11.42
N TYR A 6 -10.55 -7.44 -12.27
CA TYR A 6 -11.05 -6.85 -13.51
C TYR A 6 -11.43 -7.87 -14.59
N THR A 7 -11.08 -9.14 -14.40
CA THR A 7 -11.46 -10.27 -15.26
C THR A 7 -12.79 -10.91 -14.87
N ASP A 8 -13.43 -10.45 -13.79
CA ASP A 8 -14.69 -11.00 -13.32
C ASP A 8 -15.84 -10.59 -14.26
N LYS A 9 -16.57 -11.59 -14.77
CA LYS A 9 -17.68 -11.39 -15.72
C LYS A 9 -18.79 -10.49 -15.19
N SER A 10 -18.99 -10.42 -13.85
CA SER A 10 -20.01 -9.56 -13.27
C SER A 10 -19.77 -8.07 -13.48
N LEU A 11 -18.55 -7.68 -13.89
CA LEU A 11 -18.22 -6.31 -14.25
C LEU A 11 -18.63 -5.92 -15.67
N GLU A 12 -18.97 -6.88 -16.53
CA GLU A 12 -19.48 -6.63 -17.90
C GLU A 12 -20.72 -5.74 -17.90
N ARG A 13 -21.53 -5.78 -16.83
CA ARG A 13 -22.72 -4.91 -16.66
C ARG A 13 -22.39 -3.40 -16.68
N TYR A 14 -21.14 -3.02 -16.47
CA TYR A 14 -20.69 -1.63 -16.52
C TYR A 14 -20.07 -1.24 -17.87
N ALA A 15 -20.01 -2.16 -18.83
CA ALA A 15 -19.52 -1.87 -20.16
C ALA A 15 -20.33 -0.74 -20.82
N GLY A 16 -19.63 0.21 -21.43
CA GLY A 16 -20.23 1.39 -22.05
C GLY A 16 -20.74 2.48 -21.08
N ARG A 17 -20.67 2.25 -19.75
CA ARG A 17 -21.08 3.25 -18.74
C ARG A 17 -19.92 4.08 -18.23
N PHE A 18 -18.69 3.55 -18.31
CA PHE A 18 -17.46 4.18 -17.89
C PHE A 18 -16.40 4.06 -18.97
N VAL A 19 -15.54 5.06 -19.07
CA VAL A 19 -14.27 4.96 -19.79
C VAL A 19 -13.23 4.43 -18.80
N TRP A 20 -12.66 3.25 -19.10
CA TRP A 20 -11.70 2.58 -18.25
C TRP A 20 -10.29 2.97 -18.68
N LEU A 21 -9.53 3.54 -17.75
CA LEU A 21 -8.13 3.92 -17.96
C LEU A 21 -7.24 3.22 -16.93
N SER A 22 -6.12 2.69 -17.40
CA SER A 22 -5.06 2.17 -16.53
C SER A 22 -3.83 3.03 -16.76
N LEU A 23 -3.55 3.94 -15.82
CA LEU A 23 -2.39 4.82 -15.89
C LEU A 23 -1.18 4.15 -15.23
N ASN A 24 -0.06 4.16 -15.94
CA ASN A 24 1.22 3.76 -15.37
C ASN A 24 1.85 4.98 -14.70
N THR A 25 1.93 4.94 -13.36
CA THR A 25 2.49 6.05 -12.56
C THR A 25 3.98 6.32 -12.82
N GLU A 26 4.66 5.43 -13.52
CA GLU A 26 6.08 5.55 -13.84
C GLU A 26 6.33 6.17 -15.22
N ALA A 27 5.30 6.13 -16.10
CA ALA A 27 5.39 6.69 -17.43
C ALA A 27 5.36 8.22 -17.38
N PRO A 28 6.26 8.92 -18.11
CA PRO A 28 6.33 10.38 -18.09
C PRO A 28 5.02 11.07 -18.48
N GLU A 29 4.23 10.46 -19.38
CA GLU A 29 2.92 10.96 -19.82
C GLU A 29 1.89 11.03 -18.68
N SER A 30 2.09 10.25 -17.63
CA SER A 30 1.22 10.28 -16.43
C SER A 30 1.56 11.43 -15.46
N ALA A 31 2.71 12.10 -15.63
CA ALA A 31 3.18 13.12 -14.71
C ALA A 31 2.19 14.29 -14.50
N PRO A 32 1.52 14.85 -15.55
CA PRO A 32 0.54 15.90 -15.36
C PRO A 32 -0.65 15.45 -14.50
N PHE A 33 -1.09 14.20 -14.68
CA PHE A 33 -2.15 13.61 -13.86
C PHE A 33 -1.71 13.44 -12.41
N LEU A 34 -0.49 12.92 -12.19
CA LEU A 34 0.08 12.70 -10.86
C LEU A 34 0.38 14.01 -10.12
N LYS A 35 0.71 15.08 -10.83
CA LYS A 35 0.84 16.43 -10.25
C LYS A 35 -0.49 16.91 -9.68
N ARG A 36 -1.59 16.67 -10.39
CA ARG A 36 -2.94 17.05 -9.96
C ARG A 36 -3.49 16.12 -8.90
N TYR A 37 -3.28 14.81 -9.05
CA TYR A 37 -3.79 13.75 -8.18
C TYR A 37 -2.63 12.90 -7.67
N PRO A 38 -1.95 13.32 -6.60
CA PRO A 38 -0.85 12.56 -6.00
C PRO A 38 -1.33 11.17 -5.54
N ILE A 39 -0.58 10.14 -5.89
CA ILE A 39 -0.91 8.74 -5.59
C ILE A 39 0.04 8.23 -4.50
N PRO A 40 -0.36 8.27 -3.22
CA PRO A 40 0.49 7.86 -2.10
C PRO A 40 0.60 6.34 -1.96
N ALA A 41 -0.38 5.60 -2.47
CA ALA A 41 -0.42 4.14 -2.39
C ALA A 41 -0.98 3.53 -3.67
N LEU A 42 -0.54 2.32 -4.01
CA LEU A 42 -1.01 1.55 -5.16
C LEU A 42 -1.68 0.25 -4.70
N PRO A 43 -2.75 -0.17 -5.38
CA PRO A 43 -3.48 0.59 -6.41
C PRO A 43 -4.32 1.72 -5.82
N THR A 44 -4.53 2.79 -6.56
CA THR A 44 -5.53 3.82 -6.28
C THR A 44 -6.52 3.86 -7.43
N LEU A 45 -7.80 3.88 -7.11
CA LEU A 45 -8.90 3.98 -8.07
C LEU A 45 -9.56 5.34 -7.92
N LEU A 46 -9.68 6.05 -9.01
CA LEU A 46 -10.39 7.34 -9.09
C LEU A 46 -11.54 7.22 -10.09
N VAL A 47 -12.71 7.72 -9.71
CA VAL A 47 -13.78 7.99 -10.66
C VAL A 47 -13.87 9.50 -10.86
N LEU A 48 -13.71 9.93 -12.10
CA LEU A 48 -13.75 11.35 -12.46
C LEU A 48 -15.05 11.67 -13.21
N ASP A 49 -15.62 12.81 -12.91
CA ASP A 49 -16.64 13.43 -13.76
C ASP A 49 -15.94 14.25 -14.84
N ALA A 50 -16.01 13.77 -16.08
CA ALA A 50 -15.30 14.41 -17.21
C ALA A 50 -15.84 15.82 -17.54
N LYS A 51 -17.11 16.14 -17.19
CA LYS A 51 -17.70 17.46 -17.42
C LYS A 51 -17.29 18.46 -16.35
N ALA A 52 -17.29 18.01 -15.08
CA ALA A 52 -16.92 18.84 -13.93
C ALA A 52 -15.39 18.86 -13.72
N ASP A 53 -14.64 18.02 -14.44
CA ASP A 53 -13.20 17.82 -14.28
C ASP A 53 -12.80 17.64 -12.80
N SER A 54 -13.51 16.78 -12.09
CA SER A 54 -13.36 16.57 -10.65
C SER A 54 -13.45 15.10 -10.26
N VAL A 55 -12.79 14.75 -9.17
CA VAL A 55 -12.91 13.42 -8.58
C VAL A 55 -14.24 13.27 -7.89
N THR A 56 -14.98 12.24 -8.28
CA THR A 56 -16.30 11.89 -7.71
C THR A 56 -16.18 10.86 -6.61
N LEU A 57 -15.17 9.99 -6.71
CA LEU A 57 -14.91 8.92 -5.77
C LEU A 57 -13.44 8.53 -5.82
N ARG A 58 -12.87 8.26 -4.65
CA ARG A 58 -11.53 7.72 -4.48
C ARG A 58 -11.59 6.44 -3.67
N TYR A 59 -10.82 5.43 -4.08
CA TYR A 59 -10.62 4.19 -3.34
C TYR A 59 -9.13 3.84 -3.32
N LEU A 60 -8.62 3.51 -2.14
CA LEU A 60 -7.22 3.17 -1.92
C LEU A 60 -7.07 1.68 -1.63
N GLY A 61 -5.97 1.11 -2.12
CA GLY A 61 -5.62 -0.28 -1.89
C GLY A 61 -6.32 -1.25 -2.81
N GLY A 62 -6.12 -2.53 -2.54
CA GLY A 62 -6.78 -3.62 -3.23
C GLY A 62 -8.29 -3.64 -2.94
N ALA A 63 -9.09 -3.98 -3.94
CA ALA A 63 -10.52 -4.17 -3.77
C ALA A 63 -10.94 -5.51 -4.34
N ASN A 64 -11.88 -6.18 -3.70
CA ASN A 64 -12.53 -7.33 -4.28
C ASN A 64 -13.64 -6.91 -5.27
N VAL A 65 -14.20 -7.89 -6.00
CA VAL A 65 -15.23 -7.63 -7.03
C VAL A 65 -16.45 -6.92 -6.45
N ALA A 66 -16.89 -7.30 -5.24
CA ALA A 66 -18.06 -6.70 -4.59
C ALA A 66 -17.82 -5.22 -4.23
N GLN A 67 -16.60 -4.89 -3.77
CA GLN A 67 -16.20 -3.50 -3.47
C GLN A 67 -16.12 -2.67 -4.75
N ILE A 68 -15.56 -3.19 -5.84
CA ILE A 68 -15.53 -2.50 -7.15
C ILE A 68 -16.95 -2.23 -7.65
N ARG A 69 -17.83 -3.21 -7.58
CA ARG A 69 -19.24 -3.03 -7.98
C ARG A 69 -19.93 -1.95 -7.16
N THR A 70 -19.77 -1.95 -5.85
CA THR A 70 -20.31 -0.92 -4.97
C THR A 70 -19.78 0.46 -5.35
N MET A 71 -18.48 0.57 -5.62
CA MET A 71 -17.84 1.81 -6.04
C MET A 71 -18.42 2.35 -7.34
N LEU A 72 -18.58 1.49 -8.35
CA LEU A 72 -19.14 1.88 -9.65
C LEU A 72 -20.63 2.25 -9.55
N ASP A 73 -21.41 1.51 -8.76
CA ASP A 73 -22.82 1.84 -8.49
C ASP A 73 -22.94 3.20 -7.77
N ASP A 74 -22.04 3.49 -6.81
CA ASP A 74 -21.99 4.78 -6.11
C ASP A 74 -21.65 5.94 -7.06
N ALA A 75 -20.64 5.73 -7.94
CA ALA A 75 -20.24 6.73 -8.93
C ALA A 75 -21.40 7.03 -9.92
N GLU A 76 -22.11 6.00 -10.37
CA GLU A 76 -23.27 6.16 -11.24
C GLU A 76 -24.43 6.90 -10.54
N GLN A 77 -24.69 6.59 -9.26
CA GLN A 77 -25.68 7.30 -8.46
C GLN A 77 -25.34 8.78 -8.32
N LYS A 78 -24.05 9.12 -8.10
CA LYS A 78 -23.58 10.50 -8.06
C LYS A 78 -23.80 11.21 -9.38
N HIS A 79 -23.37 10.60 -10.49
CA HIS A 79 -23.54 11.17 -11.83
C HIS A 79 -25.01 11.46 -12.16
N ARG A 80 -25.93 10.61 -11.71
CA ARG A 80 -27.40 10.83 -11.85
C ARG A 80 -28.00 11.76 -10.79
N SER A 81 -27.18 12.48 -10.03
CA SER A 81 -27.62 13.42 -8.97
C SER A 81 -28.53 12.79 -7.90
N ARG A 82 -28.40 11.47 -7.66
CA ARG A 82 -29.22 10.75 -6.68
C ARG A 82 -28.61 10.73 -5.27
N MET A 83 -27.38 11.23 -5.11
CA MET A 83 -26.72 11.36 -3.82
C MET A 83 -27.01 12.73 -3.22
N THR A 84 -28.11 12.83 -2.48
CA THR A 84 -28.60 14.10 -1.93
C THR A 84 -28.35 14.27 -0.44
N ALA A 85 -28.10 13.16 0.28
CA ALA A 85 -27.84 13.20 1.71
C ALA A 85 -26.57 13.99 2.05
N THR A 86 -26.57 14.71 3.16
CA THR A 86 -25.43 15.52 3.63
C THR A 86 -24.17 14.67 3.75
N ALA A 87 -24.26 13.47 4.34
CA ALA A 87 -23.13 12.54 4.47
C ALA A 87 -22.50 12.19 3.11
N ASP A 88 -23.32 11.97 2.06
CA ASP A 88 -22.83 11.63 0.74
C ASP A 88 -22.11 12.80 0.07
N LYS A 89 -22.60 14.02 0.23
CA LYS A 89 -21.95 15.23 -0.31
C LYS A 89 -20.60 15.46 0.36
N LEU A 90 -20.55 15.37 1.69
CA LEU A 90 -19.31 15.49 2.46
C LEU A 90 -18.30 14.41 2.11
N LEU A 91 -18.74 13.17 1.88
CA LEU A 91 -17.87 12.08 1.43
C LEU A 91 -17.24 12.36 0.07
N ILE A 92 -17.99 12.91 -0.89
CA ILE A 92 -17.48 13.29 -2.21
C ILE A 92 -16.42 14.41 -2.09
N GLU A 93 -16.71 15.43 -1.27
CA GLU A 93 -15.75 16.50 -1.00
C GLU A 93 -14.48 15.95 -0.35
N ALA A 94 -14.61 15.02 0.60
CA ALA A 94 -13.49 14.38 1.25
C ALA A 94 -12.64 13.54 0.27
N ASP A 95 -13.28 12.75 -0.61
CA ASP A 95 -12.59 11.96 -1.63
C ASP A 95 -11.82 12.86 -2.62
N ALA A 96 -12.39 14.00 -3.01
CA ALA A 96 -11.73 14.98 -3.87
C ALA A 96 -10.48 15.59 -3.20
N LEU A 97 -10.62 16.06 -1.95
CA LEU A 97 -9.49 16.60 -1.17
C LEU A 97 -8.39 15.57 -0.97
N ALA A 98 -8.76 14.33 -0.64
CA ALA A 98 -7.80 13.26 -0.48
C ALA A 98 -7.09 12.89 -1.80
N ALA A 99 -7.78 12.99 -2.94
CA ALA A 99 -7.19 12.78 -4.25
C ALA A 99 -6.17 13.88 -4.62
N GLU A 100 -6.38 15.09 -4.12
CA GLU A 100 -5.44 16.22 -4.26
C GLU A 100 -4.30 16.18 -3.22
N GLY A 101 -4.23 15.15 -2.37
CA GLY A 101 -3.21 15.03 -1.31
C GLY A 101 -3.47 15.89 -0.07
N LYS A 102 -4.63 16.57 0.02
CA LYS A 102 -5.03 17.42 1.16
C LYS A 102 -5.61 16.58 2.30
N HIS A 103 -4.77 15.68 2.86
CA HIS A 103 -5.23 14.65 3.78
C HIS A 103 -5.81 15.18 5.09
N ALA A 104 -5.24 16.24 5.66
CA ALA A 104 -5.78 16.84 6.89
C ALA A 104 -7.18 17.46 6.69
N GLU A 105 -7.41 18.09 5.54
CA GLU A 105 -8.72 18.66 5.18
C GLU A 105 -9.72 17.54 4.86
N ALA A 106 -9.27 16.52 4.12
CA ALA A 106 -10.07 15.34 3.81
C ALA A 106 -10.55 14.63 5.08
N ALA A 107 -9.67 14.46 6.08
CA ALA A 107 -10.02 13.85 7.36
C ALA A 107 -11.17 14.58 8.05
N LYS A 108 -11.15 15.91 8.08
CA LYS A 108 -12.26 16.73 8.65
C LYS A 108 -13.59 16.50 7.92
N LYS A 109 -13.54 16.35 6.59
CA LYS A 109 -14.74 16.11 5.77
C LYS A 109 -15.25 14.67 5.93
N TYR A 110 -14.35 13.65 6.00
CA TYR A 110 -14.74 12.28 6.32
C TYR A 110 -15.40 12.20 7.72
N GLU A 111 -14.84 12.90 8.70
CA GLU A 111 -15.39 12.97 10.05
C GLU A 111 -16.82 13.58 10.05
N ALA A 112 -17.00 14.69 9.34
CA ALA A 112 -18.32 15.32 9.20
C ALA A 112 -19.30 14.40 8.45
N ALA A 113 -18.84 13.65 7.44
CA ALA A 113 -19.67 12.67 6.74
C ALA A 113 -20.13 11.54 7.67
N ILE A 114 -19.24 11.00 8.50
CA ILE A 114 -19.56 9.97 9.50
C ILE A 114 -20.56 10.50 10.54
N SER A 115 -20.35 11.74 11.01
CA SER A 115 -21.19 12.36 12.04
C SER A 115 -22.61 12.68 11.54
N SER A 116 -22.76 12.98 10.24
CA SER A 116 -24.05 13.26 9.60
C SER A 116 -24.71 12.04 8.96
N ALA A 117 -24.07 10.86 9.08
CA ALA A 117 -24.51 9.63 8.43
C ALA A 117 -25.83 9.12 9.03
N PRO A 118 -26.80 8.68 8.20
CA PRO A 118 -27.97 7.98 8.71
C PRO A 118 -27.62 6.62 9.30
N GLY A 119 -28.39 6.09 10.22
CA GLY A 119 -28.08 4.91 11.04
C GLY A 119 -27.72 3.62 10.29
N ARG A 120 -28.06 3.50 9.01
CA ARG A 120 -27.71 2.37 8.13
C ARG A 120 -27.01 2.82 6.84
N TRP A 121 -26.12 3.78 6.98
CA TRP A 121 -25.42 4.31 5.82
C TRP A 121 -24.44 3.27 5.22
N LYS A 122 -24.69 2.84 3.99
CA LYS A 122 -23.92 1.77 3.31
C LYS A 122 -22.43 2.12 3.13
N ARG A 123 -22.09 3.42 3.12
CA ARG A 123 -20.73 3.91 2.89
C ARG A 123 -19.92 4.09 4.17
N PHE A 124 -20.53 3.77 5.35
CA PHE A 124 -19.91 3.98 6.66
C PHE A 124 -18.55 3.30 6.78
N GLY A 125 -18.46 2.01 6.39
CA GLY A 125 -17.21 1.24 6.46
C GLY A 125 -16.09 1.89 5.63
N ARG A 126 -16.33 2.11 4.34
CA ARG A 126 -15.37 2.76 3.44
C ARG A 126 -14.95 4.15 3.92
N THR A 127 -15.90 4.93 4.41
CA THR A 127 -15.60 6.27 4.93
C THR A 127 -14.73 6.21 6.18
N SER A 128 -14.95 5.21 7.05
CA SER A 128 -14.12 4.97 8.23
C SER A 128 -12.67 4.62 7.84
N GLU A 129 -12.48 3.73 6.87
CA GLU A 129 -11.15 3.38 6.33
C GLU A 129 -10.46 4.62 5.74
N SER A 130 -11.17 5.40 4.92
CA SER A 130 -10.63 6.61 4.28
C SER A 130 -10.27 7.71 5.29
N LEU A 131 -11.05 7.86 6.37
CA LEU A 131 -10.73 8.76 7.48
C LEU A 131 -9.41 8.38 8.14
N LEU A 132 -9.26 7.12 8.55
CA LEU A 132 -8.06 6.67 9.26
C LEU A 132 -6.82 6.76 8.37
N PHE A 133 -6.94 6.37 7.09
CA PHE A 133 -5.86 6.56 6.13
C PHE A 133 -5.46 8.04 5.99
N SER A 134 -6.44 8.94 5.90
CA SER A 134 -6.16 10.38 5.77
C SER A 134 -5.50 10.95 7.03
N LEU A 135 -5.92 10.53 8.23
CA LEU A 135 -5.27 10.91 9.49
C LEU A 135 -3.83 10.40 9.57
N SER A 136 -3.59 9.15 9.17
CA SER A 136 -2.24 8.56 9.11
C SER A 136 -1.35 9.33 8.14
N MET A 137 -1.84 9.66 6.95
CA MET A 137 -1.10 10.44 5.95
C MET A 137 -0.83 11.89 6.38
N ALA A 138 -1.67 12.44 7.26
CA ALA A 138 -1.48 13.75 7.88
C ALA A 138 -0.57 13.70 9.12
N TYR A 139 -0.06 12.52 9.50
CA TYR A 139 0.72 12.28 10.73
C TYR A 139 -0.05 12.55 12.02
N GLU A 140 -1.39 12.54 11.97
CA GLU A 140 -2.29 12.71 13.12
C GLU A 140 -2.51 11.35 13.82
N ASN A 141 -1.42 10.70 14.23
CA ASN A 141 -1.42 9.31 14.70
C ASN A 141 -2.29 9.08 15.95
N GLU A 142 -2.29 10.00 16.91
CA GLU A 142 -3.11 9.86 18.10
C GLU A 142 -4.61 10.00 17.80
N GLN A 143 -4.96 10.93 16.92
CA GLN A 143 -6.34 11.08 16.45
C GLN A 143 -6.77 9.84 15.65
N CYS A 144 -5.89 9.31 14.79
CA CYS A 144 -6.12 8.06 14.05
C CYS A 144 -6.43 6.89 15.00
N ALA A 145 -5.59 6.62 15.99
CA ALA A 145 -5.80 5.55 16.97
C ALA A 145 -7.09 5.76 17.78
N THR A 146 -7.37 6.99 18.22
CA THR A 146 -8.60 7.36 18.94
C THR A 146 -9.84 7.06 18.09
N ARG A 147 -9.82 7.45 16.81
CA ARG A 147 -10.96 7.23 15.89
C ARG A 147 -11.11 5.76 15.54
N ALA A 148 -10.03 5.03 15.35
CA ALA A 148 -10.07 3.58 15.11
C ALA A 148 -10.81 2.84 16.23
N LEU A 149 -10.50 3.12 17.50
CA LEU A 149 -11.19 2.54 18.64
C LEU A 149 -12.69 2.89 18.67
N ALA A 150 -13.05 4.12 18.32
CA ALA A 150 -14.45 4.56 18.31
C ALA A 150 -15.26 3.96 17.15
N LEU A 151 -14.61 3.69 16.01
CA LEU A 151 -15.24 3.21 14.79
C LEU A 151 -15.29 1.69 14.69
N TYR A 152 -14.27 0.99 15.23
CA TYR A 152 -14.19 -0.47 15.16
C TYR A 152 -15.48 -1.20 15.58
N PRO A 153 -16.10 -0.88 16.74
CA PRO A 153 -17.34 -1.55 17.15
C PRO A 153 -18.48 -1.39 16.14
N LYS A 154 -18.49 -0.30 15.36
CA LYS A 154 -19.53 0.01 14.37
C LYS A 154 -19.32 -0.72 13.05
N VAL A 155 -18.09 -1.12 12.74
CA VAL A 155 -17.74 -1.86 11.52
C VAL A 155 -17.42 -3.33 11.80
N LYS A 156 -17.43 -3.76 13.06
CA LYS A 156 -17.12 -5.13 13.48
C LYS A 156 -17.94 -6.15 12.68
N GLY A 157 -17.27 -7.20 12.21
CA GLY A 157 -17.88 -8.25 11.40
C GLY A 157 -18.06 -7.91 9.91
N THR A 158 -17.61 -6.73 9.47
CA THR A 158 -17.56 -6.35 8.04
C THR A 158 -16.11 -6.39 7.53
N ILE A 159 -15.91 -6.39 6.22
CA ILE A 159 -14.58 -6.32 5.59
C ILE A 159 -13.81 -5.06 6.06
N ALA A 160 -14.50 -3.93 6.22
CA ALA A 160 -13.89 -2.68 6.67
C ALA A 160 -13.27 -2.79 8.08
N SER A 161 -13.70 -3.75 8.91
CA SER A 161 -13.12 -3.95 10.24
C SER A 161 -11.62 -4.29 10.19
N ALA A 162 -11.15 -4.94 9.12
CA ALA A 162 -9.74 -5.29 8.94
C ALA A 162 -8.87 -4.03 8.82
N ASN A 163 -9.18 -3.15 7.86
CA ASN A 163 -8.43 -1.93 7.64
C ASN A 163 -8.58 -0.92 8.78
N VAL A 164 -9.76 -0.83 9.40
CA VAL A 164 -9.98 0.03 10.58
C VAL A 164 -9.11 -0.41 11.75
N ALA A 165 -9.06 -1.70 12.05
CA ALA A 165 -8.26 -2.22 13.15
C ALA A 165 -6.75 -2.12 12.86
N ALA A 166 -6.30 -2.60 11.69
CA ALA A 166 -4.88 -2.62 11.33
C ALA A 166 -4.29 -1.21 11.18
N THR A 167 -4.99 -0.29 10.49
CA THR A 167 -4.53 1.11 10.38
C THR A 167 -4.49 1.79 11.74
N GLY A 168 -5.50 1.56 12.58
CA GLY A 168 -5.50 2.07 13.95
C GLY A 168 -4.31 1.57 14.76
N LEU A 169 -4.00 0.28 14.67
CA LEU A 169 -2.85 -0.33 15.34
C LEU A 169 -1.52 0.25 14.83
N SER A 170 -1.35 0.39 13.51
CA SER A 170 -0.17 1.04 12.94
C SER A 170 -0.02 2.49 13.41
N CYS A 171 -1.12 3.25 13.52
CA CYS A 171 -1.09 4.60 14.08
C CYS A 171 -0.67 4.59 15.57
N ALA A 172 -1.13 3.61 16.35
CA ALA A 172 -0.75 3.47 17.76
C ALA A 172 0.75 3.12 17.92
N ILE A 173 1.28 2.25 17.05
CA ILE A 173 2.71 1.90 17.01
C ILE A 173 3.56 3.13 16.66
N ALA A 174 3.09 3.96 15.75
CA ALA A 174 3.78 5.18 15.29
C ALA A 174 3.76 6.34 16.30
N LEU A 175 3.04 6.21 17.43
CA LEU A 175 3.09 7.19 18.51
C LEU A 175 4.45 7.16 19.18
N ASP A 176 4.86 8.33 19.71
CA ASP A 176 6.03 8.44 20.55
C ASP A 176 5.95 7.42 21.72
N LYS A 177 7.08 6.81 22.06
CA LYS A 177 7.17 5.84 23.17
C LYS A 177 6.76 6.46 24.49
N GLU A 178 6.99 7.75 24.67
CA GLU A 178 6.63 8.54 25.85
C GLU A 178 5.14 8.95 25.89
N ASN A 179 4.37 8.70 24.82
CA ASN A 179 2.96 9.02 24.83
C ASN A 179 2.20 8.13 25.82
N ALA A 180 1.64 8.74 26.87
CA ALA A 180 0.97 8.03 27.97
C ALA A 180 -0.22 7.17 27.53
N ARG A 181 -0.85 7.46 26.38
CA ARG A 181 -1.98 6.70 25.84
C ARG A 181 -1.56 5.54 24.91
N ARG A 182 -0.30 5.53 24.47
CA ARG A 182 0.22 4.52 23.52
C ARG A 182 -0.03 3.07 24.00
N PRO A 183 0.26 2.68 25.26
CA PRO A 183 0.03 1.30 25.72
C PRO A 183 -1.44 0.89 25.63
N MET A 184 -2.35 1.78 26.01
CA MET A 184 -3.80 1.52 25.94
C MET A 184 -4.26 1.36 24.48
N PHE A 185 -3.82 2.23 23.56
CA PHE A 185 -4.13 2.13 22.15
C PHE A 185 -3.60 0.83 21.54
N MET A 186 -2.35 0.50 21.80
CA MET A 186 -1.74 -0.73 21.31
C MET A 186 -2.52 -1.96 21.77
N SER A 187 -2.76 -2.10 23.07
CA SER A 187 -3.49 -3.25 23.63
C SER A 187 -4.90 -3.40 23.01
N ALA A 188 -5.67 -2.32 22.98
CA ALA A 188 -7.05 -2.37 22.49
C ALA A 188 -7.14 -2.61 20.98
N LEU A 189 -6.24 -1.99 20.18
CA LEU A 189 -6.25 -2.13 18.72
C LEU A 189 -5.62 -3.45 18.27
N GLU A 190 -4.62 -3.97 18.99
CA GLU A 190 -4.13 -5.33 18.76
C GLU A 190 -5.23 -6.36 18.98
N LYS A 191 -5.97 -6.23 20.09
CA LYS A 191 -7.13 -7.10 20.34
C LYS A 191 -8.15 -7.02 19.20
N ALA A 192 -8.48 -5.81 18.73
CA ALA A 192 -9.40 -5.61 17.61
C ALA A 192 -8.87 -6.25 16.31
N THR A 193 -7.57 -6.12 16.03
CA THR A 193 -6.92 -6.72 14.86
C THR A 193 -6.92 -8.25 14.96
N ARG A 194 -6.66 -8.81 16.15
CA ARG A 194 -6.75 -10.24 16.42
C ARG A 194 -8.16 -10.78 16.21
N GLU A 195 -9.20 -10.09 16.67
CA GLU A 195 -10.58 -10.51 16.46
C GLU A 195 -10.95 -10.65 14.97
N VAL A 196 -10.37 -9.82 14.09
CA VAL A 196 -10.53 -9.96 12.64
C VAL A 196 -9.67 -11.10 12.10
N PHE A 197 -8.42 -11.14 12.51
CA PHE A 197 -7.43 -12.12 12.08
C PHE A 197 -7.85 -13.56 12.37
N ASP A 198 -8.41 -13.79 13.55
CA ASP A 198 -8.87 -15.11 14.03
C ASP A 198 -10.27 -15.49 13.51
N ASN A 199 -10.88 -14.65 12.67
CA ASN A 199 -12.19 -14.90 12.08
C ASN A 199 -12.07 -15.43 10.64
N PRO A 200 -12.20 -16.76 10.39
CA PRO A 200 -12.02 -17.35 9.07
C PRO A 200 -12.99 -16.80 8.02
N ARG A 201 -14.22 -16.42 8.43
CA ARG A 201 -15.23 -15.86 7.54
C ARG A 201 -14.81 -14.49 7.02
N LEU A 202 -14.17 -13.66 7.84
CA LEU A 202 -13.67 -12.36 7.43
C LEU A 202 -12.39 -12.52 6.61
N THR A 203 -11.41 -13.28 7.10
CA THR A 203 -10.11 -13.42 6.44
C THR A 203 -10.21 -14.07 5.06
N SER A 204 -11.17 -14.99 4.84
CA SER A 204 -11.42 -15.57 3.52
C SER A 204 -12.03 -14.58 2.51
N ALA A 205 -12.65 -13.50 2.98
CA ALA A 205 -13.22 -12.46 2.13
C ALA A 205 -12.23 -11.31 1.83
N LEU A 206 -11.09 -11.25 2.55
CA LEU A 206 -10.05 -10.25 2.34
C LEU A 206 -9.20 -10.55 1.10
N SER A 207 -8.65 -9.51 0.50
CA SER A 207 -7.57 -9.67 -0.49
C SER A 207 -6.30 -10.23 0.17
N GLY A 208 -5.38 -10.78 -0.64
CA GLY A 208 -4.07 -11.22 -0.14
C GLY A 208 -3.27 -10.09 0.50
N ASP A 209 -3.39 -8.88 -0.05
CA ASP A 209 -2.73 -7.68 0.48
C ASP A 209 -3.33 -7.26 1.84
N ASP A 210 -4.67 -7.20 1.96
CA ASP A 210 -5.33 -6.86 3.23
C ASP A 210 -5.00 -7.89 4.33
N ARG A 211 -4.97 -9.18 3.95
CA ARG A 211 -4.61 -10.25 4.89
C ARG A 211 -3.14 -10.16 5.31
N SER A 212 -2.23 -9.84 4.39
CA SER A 212 -0.82 -9.56 4.72
C SER A 212 -0.70 -8.32 5.61
N GLY A 213 -1.53 -7.30 5.39
CA GLY A 213 -1.59 -6.10 6.24
C GLY A 213 -1.93 -6.42 7.70
N LEU A 214 -2.83 -7.40 7.95
CA LEU A 214 -3.12 -7.87 9.30
C LEU A 214 -1.90 -8.55 9.95
N TYR A 215 -1.19 -9.43 9.19
CA TYR A 215 0.05 -10.04 9.67
C TYR A 215 1.09 -8.99 10.05
N ILE A 216 1.37 -8.05 9.15
CA ILE A 216 2.36 -6.99 9.35
C ILE A 216 2.03 -6.17 10.59
N ALA A 217 0.79 -5.70 10.74
CA ALA A 217 0.39 -4.90 11.91
C ALA A 217 0.53 -5.69 13.23
N LEU A 218 0.20 -6.98 13.24
CA LEU A 218 0.34 -7.83 14.42
C LEU A 218 1.82 -8.15 14.73
N ILE A 219 2.66 -8.39 13.72
CA ILE A 219 4.10 -8.60 13.87
C ILE A 219 4.74 -7.34 14.47
N GLU A 220 4.48 -6.17 13.89
CA GLU A 220 5.00 -4.88 14.39
C GLU A 220 4.55 -4.60 15.84
N ALA A 221 3.31 -4.96 16.21
CA ALA A 221 2.82 -4.80 17.57
C ALA A 221 3.54 -5.70 18.56
N ARG A 222 3.82 -6.96 18.18
CA ARG A 222 4.58 -7.91 19.00
C ARG A 222 6.04 -7.53 19.13
N ASP A 223 6.68 -7.11 18.03
CA ASP A 223 8.04 -6.55 18.05
C ASP A 223 8.13 -5.33 19.01
N ALA A 224 7.17 -4.42 18.91
CA ALA A 224 7.10 -3.24 19.78
C ALA A 224 6.86 -3.57 21.26
N ALA A 225 6.27 -4.72 21.55
CA ALA A 225 6.06 -5.25 22.91
C ALA A 225 7.23 -6.10 23.42
N GLY A 226 8.22 -6.42 22.57
CA GLY A 226 9.33 -7.32 22.90
C GLY A 226 8.93 -8.81 22.99
N ASP A 227 7.80 -9.18 22.39
CA ASP A 227 7.31 -10.57 22.35
C ASP A 227 7.95 -11.32 21.15
N GLU A 228 9.17 -11.78 21.34
CA GLU A 228 9.94 -12.49 20.31
C GLU A 228 9.26 -13.79 19.87
N GLU A 229 8.68 -14.56 20.80
CA GLU A 229 8.00 -15.83 20.49
C GLU A 229 6.75 -15.59 19.64
N GLY A 230 5.91 -14.64 20.03
CA GLY A 230 4.72 -14.25 19.27
C GLY A 230 5.06 -13.70 17.89
N THR A 231 6.14 -12.94 17.78
CA THR A 231 6.65 -12.40 16.50
C THR A 231 7.09 -13.51 15.56
N VAL A 232 7.91 -14.46 16.02
CA VAL A 232 8.39 -15.62 15.24
C VAL A 232 7.21 -16.47 14.77
N ALA A 233 6.24 -16.72 15.67
CA ALA A 233 5.05 -17.51 15.32
C ALA A 233 4.22 -16.84 14.22
N LEU A 234 3.99 -15.52 14.30
CA LEU A 234 3.24 -14.77 13.29
C LEU A 234 3.97 -14.69 11.94
N ARG A 235 5.28 -14.47 11.96
CA ARG A 235 6.12 -14.49 10.73
C ARG A 235 6.02 -15.83 10.03
N SER A 236 6.10 -16.94 10.78
CA SER A 236 5.99 -18.30 10.23
C SER A 236 4.59 -18.55 9.63
N GLN A 237 3.54 -18.10 10.30
CA GLN A 237 2.17 -18.19 9.79
C GLN A 237 1.98 -17.36 8.53
N TRP A 238 2.60 -16.16 8.46
CA TRP A 238 2.54 -15.32 7.26
C TRP A 238 3.19 -15.98 6.06
N VAL A 239 4.38 -16.58 6.24
CA VAL A 239 5.03 -17.39 5.19
C VAL A 239 4.09 -18.49 4.72
N ALA A 240 3.53 -19.30 5.63
CA ALA A 240 2.65 -20.41 5.28
C ALA A 240 1.41 -19.94 4.48
N PHE A 241 0.78 -18.86 4.91
CA PHE A 241 -0.34 -18.24 4.17
C PHE A 241 0.06 -17.82 2.75
N LEU A 242 1.21 -17.16 2.59
CA LEU A 242 1.65 -16.67 1.30
C LEU A 242 2.02 -17.80 0.34
N GLU A 243 2.63 -18.88 0.85
CA GLU A 243 2.92 -20.08 0.07
C GLU A 243 1.65 -20.79 -0.42
N GLU A 244 0.68 -20.98 0.46
CA GLU A 244 -0.62 -21.57 0.10
C GLU A 244 -1.34 -20.72 -0.96
N ALA A 245 -1.38 -19.39 -0.75
CA ALA A 245 -2.02 -18.47 -1.69
C ALA A 245 -1.32 -18.46 -3.07
N ALA A 246 0.01 -18.48 -3.10
CA ALA A 246 0.77 -18.55 -4.35
C ALA A 246 0.61 -19.92 -5.04
N ALA A 247 0.56 -21.02 -4.28
CA ALA A 247 0.36 -22.37 -4.83
C ALA A 247 -1.05 -22.56 -5.42
N SER A 248 -2.06 -21.91 -4.86
CA SER A 248 -3.44 -21.97 -5.36
C SER A 248 -3.70 -21.08 -6.58
N ALA A 249 -2.74 -20.25 -6.99
CA ALA A 249 -2.86 -19.36 -8.14
C ALA A 249 -2.93 -20.14 -9.46
N LYS A 250 -3.86 -19.74 -10.33
CA LYS A 250 -4.12 -20.44 -11.62
C LYS A 250 -3.26 -19.92 -12.76
N THR A 251 -2.72 -18.69 -12.64
CA THR A 251 -1.87 -18.08 -13.68
C THR A 251 -0.59 -17.51 -13.06
N ALA A 252 0.40 -17.25 -13.91
CA ALA A 252 1.65 -16.62 -13.48
C ALA A 252 1.42 -15.24 -12.84
N GLU A 253 0.50 -14.45 -13.41
CA GLU A 253 0.14 -13.13 -12.90
C GLU A 253 -0.51 -13.22 -11.51
N GLN A 254 -1.42 -14.20 -11.30
CA GLN A 254 -2.05 -14.42 -10.00
C GLN A 254 -1.03 -14.84 -8.95
N ARG A 255 -0.03 -15.65 -9.31
CA ARG A 255 1.05 -16.07 -8.41
C ARG A 255 1.96 -14.89 -8.07
N ALA A 256 2.39 -14.13 -9.06
CA ALA A 256 3.36 -13.05 -8.91
C ALA A 256 2.86 -11.88 -8.02
N VAL A 257 1.56 -11.75 -7.79
CA VAL A 257 1.04 -10.74 -6.85
C VAL A 257 1.53 -10.94 -5.42
N PHE A 258 1.91 -12.16 -5.05
CA PHE A 258 2.41 -12.50 -3.73
C PHE A 258 3.92 -12.34 -3.59
N ASP A 259 4.68 -12.18 -4.68
CA ASP A 259 6.16 -12.20 -4.65
C ASP A 259 6.75 -11.14 -3.72
N SER A 260 6.17 -9.95 -3.65
CA SER A 260 6.66 -8.88 -2.77
C SER A 260 6.58 -9.28 -1.30
N HIS A 261 5.41 -9.76 -0.88
CA HIS A 261 5.19 -10.17 0.51
C HIS A 261 5.97 -11.44 0.86
N ARG A 262 6.11 -12.39 -0.08
CA ARG A 262 6.92 -13.59 0.12
C ARG A 262 8.40 -13.26 0.34
N VAL A 263 8.94 -12.30 -0.45
CA VAL A 263 10.31 -11.79 -0.25
C VAL A 263 10.48 -11.22 1.15
N SER A 264 9.58 -10.34 1.59
CA SER A 264 9.63 -9.74 2.92
C SER A 264 9.53 -10.80 4.01
N ALA A 265 8.56 -11.73 3.90
CA ALA A 265 8.33 -12.76 4.88
C ALA A 265 9.53 -13.71 5.02
N TYR A 266 10.17 -14.13 3.91
CA TYR A 266 11.36 -14.98 3.97
C TYR A 266 12.57 -14.28 4.60
N VAL A 267 12.75 -12.99 4.32
CA VAL A 267 13.82 -12.21 4.97
C VAL A 267 13.57 -12.09 6.47
N GLU A 268 12.33 -11.82 6.87
CA GLU A 268 11.95 -11.69 8.28
C GLU A 268 12.10 -12.98 9.10
N VAL A 269 11.92 -14.15 8.46
CA VAL A 269 12.18 -15.45 9.13
C VAL A 269 13.61 -15.94 8.97
N GLY A 270 14.51 -15.14 8.36
CA GLY A 270 15.93 -15.47 8.20
C GLY A 270 16.23 -16.56 7.16
N THR A 271 15.33 -16.76 6.18
CA THR A 271 15.49 -17.76 5.10
C THR A 271 15.39 -17.12 3.71
N PRO A 272 16.18 -16.05 3.41
CA PRO A 272 16.07 -15.31 2.15
C PRO A 272 16.29 -16.18 0.91
N GLU A 273 17.09 -17.26 1.01
CA GLU A 273 17.35 -18.19 -0.10
C GLU A 273 16.09 -18.87 -0.64
N LYS A 274 15.04 -19.01 0.16
CA LYS A 274 13.76 -19.59 -0.29
C LYS A 274 13.02 -18.68 -1.30
N ALA A 275 13.38 -17.40 -1.36
CA ALA A 275 12.83 -16.49 -2.37
C ALA A 275 13.44 -16.70 -3.77
N LEU A 276 14.63 -17.30 -3.91
CA LEU A 276 15.32 -17.40 -5.19
C LEU A 276 14.50 -18.16 -6.26
N PRO A 277 14.03 -19.41 -6.02
CA PRO A 277 13.33 -20.17 -7.08
C PRO A 277 12.06 -19.46 -7.58
N MET A 278 11.32 -18.80 -6.69
CA MET A 278 10.11 -18.11 -7.07
C MET A 278 10.40 -16.84 -7.90
N LEU A 279 11.44 -16.08 -7.53
CA LEU A 279 11.82 -14.85 -8.24
C LEU A 279 12.45 -15.17 -9.60
N GLU A 280 13.29 -16.19 -9.69
CA GLU A 280 13.83 -16.68 -10.97
C GLU A 280 12.71 -17.15 -11.91
N ARG A 281 11.70 -17.83 -11.37
CA ARG A 281 10.51 -18.20 -12.14
C ARG A 281 9.76 -16.95 -12.61
N SER A 282 9.53 -15.97 -11.75
CA SER A 282 8.84 -14.73 -12.12
C SER A 282 9.66 -13.91 -13.14
N GLU A 283 11.01 -13.90 -13.07
CA GLU A 283 11.85 -13.25 -14.08
C GLU A 283 11.73 -13.92 -15.46
N ARG A 284 11.56 -15.26 -15.51
CA ARG A 284 11.31 -15.99 -16.77
C ARG A 284 9.91 -15.76 -17.31
N ASP A 285 8.89 -15.73 -16.42
CA ASP A 285 7.49 -15.55 -16.82
C ASP A 285 7.19 -14.11 -17.27
N PHE A 286 7.96 -13.13 -16.75
CA PHE A 286 7.80 -11.69 -17.03
C PHE A 286 9.15 -11.06 -17.44
N PRO A 287 9.65 -11.36 -18.64
CA PRO A 287 11.01 -10.96 -19.04
C PRO A 287 11.22 -9.45 -19.15
N ASP A 288 10.15 -8.66 -19.32
CA ASP A 288 10.22 -7.19 -19.39
C ASP A 288 9.96 -6.50 -18.05
N ASP A 289 9.58 -7.24 -17.01
CA ASP A 289 9.34 -6.69 -15.67
C ASP A 289 10.67 -6.54 -14.90
N TYR A 290 10.91 -5.33 -14.39
CA TYR A 290 12.10 -5.04 -13.56
C TYR A 290 11.97 -5.57 -12.12
N ASN A 291 10.75 -5.87 -11.64
CA ASN A 291 10.52 -6.24 -10.24
C ASN A 291 11.21 -7.56 -9.84
N PRO A 292 11.14 -8.66 -10.62
CA PRO A 292 11.82 -9.88 -10.24
C PRO A 292 13.34 -9.70 -10.08
N PRO A 293 14.10 -9.14 -11.06
CA PRO A 293 15.54 -8.94 -10.89
C PRO A 293 15.87 -7.89 -9.81
N ALA A 294 15.04 -6.88 -9.57
CA ALA A 294 15.23 -5.94 -8.45
C ALA A 294 15.10 -6.63 -7.10
N ARG A 295 14.13 -7.53 -6.94
CA ARG A 295 13.96 -8.35 -5.73
C ARG A 295 15.08 -9.38 -5.56
N LEU A 296 15.55 -9.99 -6.66
CA LEU A 296 16.74 -10.87 -6.63
C LEU A 296 17.98 -10.10 -6.14
N ALA A 297 18.16 -8.85 -6.58
CA ALA A 297 19.27 -8.02 -6.11
C ALA A 297 19.21 -7.80 -4.60
N TYR A 298 18.01 -7.54 -4.06
CA TYR A 298 17.79 -7.41 -2.62
C TYR A 298 18.09 -8.73 -1.88
N ILE A 299 17.55 -9.87 -2.35
CA ILE A 299 17.74 -11.18 -1.73
C ILE A 299 19.23 -11.60 -1.74
N TYR A 300 19.92 -11.46 -2.87
CA TYR A 300 21.36 -11.75 -2.92
C TYR A 300 22.16 -10.84 -1.98
N LYS A 301 21.76 -9.58 -1.78
CA LYS A 301 22.38 -8.70 -0.79
C LYS A 301 22.19 -9.24 0.64
N GLU A 302 20.98 -9.67 1.00
CA GLU A 302 20.70 -10.27 2.31
C GLU A 302 21.52 -11.57 2.54
N MET A 303 21.75 -12.33 1.48
CA MET A 303 22.62 -13.53 1.49
C MET A 303 24.13 -13.21 1.44
N LYS A 304 24.50 -11.91 1.36
CA LYS A 304 25.88 -11.42 1.20
C LYS A 304 26.57 -11.89 -0.11
N GLU A 305 25.79 -12.28 -1.11
CA GLU A 305 26.27 -12.65 -2.44
C GLU A 305 26.32 -11.41 -3.36
N TYR A 306 27.18 -10.46 -3.02
CA TYR A 306 27.17 -9.10 -3.57
C TYR A 306 27.37 -9.04 -5.09
N ASP A 307 28.18 -9.91 -5.70
CA ASP A 307 28.40 -9.93 -7.15
C ASP A 307 27.13 -10.37 -7.88
N LYS A 308 26.40 -11.37 -7.36
CA LYS A 308 25.10 -11.77 -7.90
C LYS A 308 24.06 -10.67 -7.70
N ALA A 309 24.12 -9.98 -6.56
CA ALA A 309 23.23 -8.86 -6.26
C ALA A 309 23.41 -7.71 -7.27
N LEU A 310 24.66 -7.34 -7.59
CA LEU A 310 24.99 -6.34 -8.59
C LEU A 310 24.54 -6.76 -9.99
N ALA A 311 24.79 -7.99 -10.39
CA ALA A 311 24.35 -8.53 -11.68
C ALA A 311 22.81 -8.52 -11.82
N ALA A 312 22.08 -8.86 -10.75
CA ALA A 312 20.62 -8.75 -10.72
C ALA A 312 20.14 -7.27 -10.78
N SER A 313 20.84 -6.37 -10.07
CA SER A 313 20.58 -4.94 -10.15
C SER A 313 20.80 -4.37 -11.57
N ASP A 314 21.83 -4.85 -12.30
CA ASP A 314 22.05 -4.45 -13.70
C ASP A 314 20.86 -4.83 -14.59
N ARG A 315 20.33 -6.07 -14.44
CA ARG A 315 19.15 -6.51 -15.18
C ARG A 315 17.91 -5.69 -14.85
N ALA A 316 17.75 -5.31 -13.58
CA ALA A 316 16.66 -4.44 -13.16
C ALA A 316 16.79 -3.02 -13.74
N LEU A 317 18.02 -2.45 -13.70
CA LEU A 317 18.29 -1.10 -14.21
C LEU A 317 18.10 -0.99 -15.73
N ALA A 318 18.32 -2.08 -16.47
CA ALA A 318 18.08 -2.12 -17.90
C ALA A 318 16.59 -2.01 -18.29
N LYS A 319 15.68 -2.30 -17.36
CA LYS A 319 14.23 -2.36 -17.61
C LYS A 319 13.45 -1.24 -16.89
N VAL A 320 13.94 -0.80 -15.71
CA VAL A 320 13.23 0.16 -14.88
C VAL A 320 13.35 1.59 -15.41
N TYR A 321 12.26 2.35 -15.31
CA TYR A 321 12.20 3.77 -15.64
C TYR A 321 11.38 4.54 -14.60
N GLY A 322 11.28 5.85 -14.78
CA GLY A 322 10.49 6.72 -13.89
C GLY A 322 10.96 6.69 -12.44
N PRO A 323 10.10 7.05 -11.49
CA PRO A 323 10.45 7.16 -10.06
C PRO A 323 10.97 5.86 -9.42
N ARG A 324 10.62 4.69 -9.99
CA ARG A 324 11.04 3.38 -9.44
C ARG A 324 12.52 3.11 -9.64
N LYS A 325 13.14 3.71 -10.65
CA LYS A 325 14.60 3.60 -10.85
C LYS A 325 15.38 4.08 -9.63
N LEU A 326 14.86 5.07 -8.89
CA LEU A 326 15.47 5.53 -7.64
C LEU A 326 15.49 4.46 -6.55
N ALA A 327 14.50 3.56 -6.49
CA ALA A 327 14.50 2.45 -5.54
C ALA A 327 15.57 1.40 -5.90
N VAL A 328 15.70 1.08 -7.20
CA VAL A 328 16.72 0.14 -7.67
C VAL A 328 18.13 0.70 -7.43
N LEU A 329 18.36 1.98 -7.70
CA LEU A 329 19.63 2.65 -7.41
C LEU A 329 19.93 2.69 -5.90
N SER A 330 18.91 2.90 -5.04
CA SER A 330 19.10 2.86 -3.59
C SER A 330 19.57 1.48 -3.12
N VAL A 331 18.91 0.41 -3.57
CA VAL A 331 19.32 -0.96 -3.27
C VAL A 331 20.74 -1.24 -3.78
N ARG A 332 21.08 -0.76 -4.98
CA ARG A 332 22.44 -0.89 -5.53
C ARG A 332 23.49 -0.20 -4.66
N ALA A 333 23.21 0.99 -4.17
CA ALA A 333 24.11 1.69 -3.24
C ALA A 333 24.24 0.92 -1.92
N ASP A 334 23.16 0.30 -1.41
CA ASP A 334 23.20 -0.53 -0.23
C ASP A 334 24.07 -1.79 -0.45
N ILE A 335 24.03 -2.39 -1.65
CA ILE A 335 24.89 -3.53 -2.03
C ILE A 335 26.36 -3.11 -1.99
N TYR A 336 26.73 -1.98 -2.60
CA TYR A 336 28.10 -1.46 -2.57
C TYR A 336 28.56 -1.15 -1.14
N THR A 337 27.69 -0.52 -0.34
CA THR A 337 27.99 -0.27 1.08
C THR A 337 28.27 -1.57 1.84
N ALA A 338 27.43 -2.59 1.66
CA ALA A 338 27.59 -3.89 2.32
C ALA A 338 28.82 -4.64 1.82
N LYS A 339 29.24 -4.45 0.56
CA LYS A 339 30.46 -4.98 -0.04
C LYS A 339 31.73 -4.27 0.44
N GLY A 340 31.60 -3.09 1.08
CA GLY A 340 32.73 -2.25 1.50
C GLY A 340 33.25 -1.29 0.42
N ASP A 341 32.55 -1.16 -0.70
CA ASP A 341 32.90 -0.23 -1.78
C ASP A 341 32.22 1.13 -1.57
N ALA A 342 32.76 1.91 -0.63
CA ALA A 342 32.21 3.22 -0.28
C ALA A 342 32.19 4.20 -1.47
N LYS A 343 33.18 4.12 -2.36
CA LYS A 343 33.24 4.99 -3.55
C LYS A 343 32.07 4.69 -4.49
N ALA A 344 31.87 3.44 -4.88
CA ALA A 344 30.79 3.04 -5.76
C ALA A 344 29.39 3.31 -5.15
N ALA A 345 29.27 3.15 -3.82
CA ALA A 345 28.04 3.52 -3.10
C ALA A 345 27.73 5.00 -3.23
N ARG A 346 28.70 5.88 -2.98
CA ARG A 346 28.55 7.35 -3.13
C ARG A 346 28.21 7.75 -4.58
N ASP A 347 28.95 7.21 -5.54
CA ASP A 347 28.72 7.48 -6.97
C ASP A 347 27.31 7.08 -7.38
N THR A 348 26.80 5.93 -6.87
CA THR A 348 25.45 5.46 -7.14
C THR A 348 24.37 6.38 -6.54
N ILE A 349 24.57 6.88 -5.30
CA ILE A 349 23.62 7.84 -4.70
C ILE A 349 23.67 9.17 -5.45
N ALA A 350 24.84 9.66 -5.84
CA ALA A 350 24.97 10.87 -6.66
C ALA A 350 24.22 10.72 -7.99
N GLN A 351 24.38 9.57 -8.67
CA GLN A 351 23.62 9.23 -9.88
C GLN A 351 22.10 9.25 -9.64
N ALA A 352 21.64 8.69 -8.50
CA ALA A 352 20.22 8.69 -8.16
C ALA A 352 19.66 10.09 -7.93
N ILE A 353 20.43 11.00 -7.30
CA ILE A 353 20.05 12.40 -7.10
C ILE A 353 19.91 13.12 -8.44
N GLU A 354 20.90 13.00 -9.31
CA GLU A 354 20.84 13.63 -10.63
C GLU A 354 19.67 13.08 -11.46
N TYR A 355 19.46 11.78 -11.46
CA TYR A 355 18.29 11.20 -12.13
C TYR A 355 16.97 11.72 -11.53
N ALA A 356 16.86 11.82 -10.20
CA ALA A 356 15.65 12.33 -9.55
C ALA A 356 15.30 13.77 -9.98
N LYS A 357 16.32 14.62 -10.20
CA LYS A 357 16.13 15.99 -10.67
C LYS A 357 15.61 16.07 -12.11
N THR A 358 15.84 15.04 -12.93
CA THR A 358 15.31 14.96 -14.31
C THR A 358 13.86 14.50 -14.39
N LEU A 359 13.29 13.98 -13.31
CA LEU A 359 11.90 13.50 -13.33
C LEU A 359 10.92 14.65 -13.50
N PRO A 360 9.82 14.43 -14.25
CA PRO A 360 8.72 15.39 -14.34
C PRO A 360 8.16 15.77 -12.97
N GLU A 361 7.62 16.97 -12.83
CA GLU A 361 7.15 17.54 -11.55
C GLU A 361 6.18 16.62 -10.78
N GLY A 362 5.23 15.99 -11.46
CA GLY A 362 4.27 15.05 -10.82
C GLY A 362 4.89 13.73 -10.35
N GLN A 363 6.13 13.43 -10.74
CA GLN A 363 6.88 12.22 -10.37
C GLN A 363 8.10 12.51 -9.51
N ARG A 364 8.54 13.77 -9.46
CA ARG A 364 9.66 14.23 -8.66
C ARG A 364 9.22 14.46 -7.21
N SER A 365 10.07 14.08 -6.28
CA SER A 365 9.86 14.31 -4.84
C SER A 365 11.07 15.03 -4.26
N ASP A 366 10.92 16.31 -3.96
CA ASP A 366 11.99 17.12 -3.35
C ASP A 366 12.36 16.57 -1.96
N ARG A 367 11.40 16.05 -1.20
CA ARG A 367 11.66 15.36 0.07
C ARG A 367 12.58 14.15 -0.13
N ARG A 368 12.38 13.36 -1.19
CA ARG A 368 13.22 12.20 -1.50
C ARG A 368 14.61 12.63 -1.95
N ILE A 369 14.70 13.69 -2.74
CA ILE A 369 15.99 14.26 -3.16
C ILE A 369 16.77 14.72 -1.92
N ALA A 370 16.17 15.52 -1.04
CA ALA A 370 16.80 15.97 0.21
C ALA A 370 17.26 14.82 1.10
N ALA A 371 16.48 13.73 1.20
CA ALA A 371 16.87 12.54 1.95
C ALA A 371 18.09 11.84 1.35
N MET A 372 18.18 11.74 0.02
CA MET A 372 19.35 11.18 -0.68
C MET A 372 20.58 12.08 -0.54
N GLU A 373 20.43 13.39 -0.62
CA GLU A 373 21.51 14.37 -0.42
C GLU A 373 22.05 14.30 1.02
N LYS A 374 21.17 14.20 2.02
CA LYS A 374 21.56 13.95 3.42
C LYS A 374 22.32 12.64 3.57
N ARG A 375 21.85 11.56 2.93
CA ARG A 375 22.55 10.27 2.92
C ARG A 375 23.94 10.40 2.32
N LEU A 376 24.06 11.05 1.15
CA LEU A 376 25.33 11.25 0.46
C LEU A 376 26.34 12.04 1.33
N ALA A 377 25.88 13.08 2.00
CA ALA A 377 26.72 13.88 2.91
C ALA A 377 27.21 13.07 4.13
N GLY A 378 26.45 12.09 4.58
CA GLY A 378 26.85 11.20 5.69
C GLY A 378 27.76 10.03 5.28
N MET A 379 28.03 9.85 3.99
CA MET A 379 28.91 8.81 3.46
C MET A 379 30.34 9.39 3.29
N GLN A 380 31.07 9.58 4.36
CA GLN A 380 32.48 10.01 4.34
C GLN A 380 33.43 8.87 4.06
#